data_d32141e2240d9fe7bd54be659b164006
#
_entry.id   d32141e2240d9fe7bd54be659b164006
#
_cell.length_a   1.000
_cell.length_b   1.000
_cell.length_c   1.000
_cell.angle_alpha   90.00
_cell.angle_beta   90.00
_cell.angle_gamma   90.00
#
_symmetry.space_group_name_H-M   'P 1'
#
loop_
_entity.id
_entity.type
_entity.pdbx_description
1 polymer ?
#
loop_
_entity_poly.entity_id
_entity_poly.type
_entity_poly.pdbx_seq_one_letter_code
_entity_poly.pdbx_strand_id
1 'polypeptide(L)'
;MWDAFNYCEVFAGRFTAEECERVIALHQGSGIVQSRIPRGGDGLIRDSDLFWVPRTPETGWVFERLCDVAALYNARYGFELCAEMGQLQLTRYRAGQLYDWHMDLGSGAMSLRKITIVVELAAGQYQGGGTEVFYGEGRENRIALGQGAALVFPSFIMHRALPVENGTRWTLVSWLTGPEPLT
;
A
#
# COMPACT_ATOMS: atom_id res chain seq x y z
N MET A 1 -13.96 -9.84 -25.49
CA MET A 1 -14.47 -9.43 -24.17
C MET A 1 -13.26 -8.97 -23.38
N TRP A 2 -13.22 -7.70 -22.97
CA TRP A 2 -12.05 -7.09 -22.37
C TRP A 2 -11.86 -7.60 -20.96
N ASP A 3 -11.05 -8.65 -20.79
CA ASP A 3 -10.54 -9.10 -19.48
C ASP A 3 -9.40 -8.18 -19.00
N ALA A 4 -9.45 -6.92 -19.43
CA ALA A 4 -8.36 -5.97 -19.39
C ALA A 4 -8.13 -5.30 -18.03
N PHE A 5 -8.83 -5.69 -16.97
CA PHE A 5 -8.76 -4.91 -15.72
C PHE A 5 -8.26 -5.66 -14.49
N ASN A 6 -7.67 -6.83 -14.66
CA ASN A 6 -7.01 -7.47 -13.52
C ASN A 6 -5.54 -7.06 -13.43
N TYR A 7 -5.32 -5.75 -13.23
CA TYR A 7 -3.98 -5.21 -12.99
C TYR A 7 -3.49 -5.40 -11.54
N CYS A 8 -4.28 -6.05 -10.68
CA CYS A 8 -3.89 -6.30 -9.30
C CYS A 8 -3.31 -7.70 -9.18
N GLU A 9 -2.06 -7.79 -8.75
CA GLU A 9 -1.38 -9.07 -8.53
C GLU A 9 -0.94 -9.22 -7.07
N VAL A 10 -1.08 -10.45 -6.55
CA VAL A 10 -0.63 -10.82 -5.22
C VAL A 10 0.62 -11.68 -5.32
N PHE A 11 1.69 -11.20 -4.74
CA PHE A 11 2.94 -11.93 -4.59
C PHE A 11 3.05 -12.45 -3.16
N ALA A 12 2.72 -13.72 -2.95
CA ALA A 12 2.78 -14.35 -1.64
C ALA A 12 4.22 -14.54 -1.14
N GLY A 13 4.40 -14.51 0.20
CA GLY A 13 5.66 -14.88 0.85
C GLY A 13 6.84 -13.98 0.49
N ARG A 14 6.59 -12.70 0.22
CA ARG A 14 7.69 -11.75 -0.06
C ARG A 14 8.46 -11.37 1.19
N PHE A 15 7.80 -11.39 2.34
CA PHE A 15 8.41 -11.19 3.64
C PHE A 15 8.06 -12.37 4.54
N THR A 16 9.02 -12.83 5.34
CA THR A 16 8.76 -13.82 6.40
C THR A 16 8.03 -13.16 7.58
N ALA A 17 7.46 -13.94 8.49
CA ALA A 17 6.82 -13.41 9.70
C ALA A 17 7.82 -12.56 10.53
N GLU A 18 9.05 -13.04 10.70
CA GLU A 18 10.11 -12.32 11.42
C GLU A 18 10.48 -11.00 10.72
N GLU A 19 10.55 -10.99 9.39
CA GLU A 19 10.80 -9.78 8.60
C GLU A 19 9.65 -8.79 8.75
N CYS A 20 8.40 -9.25 8.77
CA CYS A 20 7.23 -8.40 9.02
C CYS A 20 7.32 -7.74 10.41
N GLU A 21 7.67 -8.49 11.45
CA GLU A 21 7.87 -7.96 12.80
C GLU A 21 8.99 -6.92 12.84
N ARG A 22 10.12 -7.19 12.15
CA ARG A 22 11.21 -6.23 12.04
C ARG A 22 10.79 -4.93 11.34
N VAL A 23 9.99 -5.03 10.28
CA VAL A 23 9.45 -3.84 9.59
C VAL A 23 8.49 -3.08 10.50
N ILE A 24 7.60 -3.78 11.20
CA ILE A 24 6.69 -3.14 12.18
C ILE A 24 7.50 -2.41 13.27
N ALA A 25 8.57 -3.00 13.78
CA ALA A 25 9.39 -2.40 14.83
C ALA A 25 10.03 -1.06 14.43
N LEU A 26 10.18 -0.75 13.16
CA LEU A 26 10.71 0.52 12.67
C LEU A 26 9.89 1.73 13.12
N HIS A 27 8.61 1.54 13.48
CA HIS A 27 7.77 2.62 14.02
C HIS A 27 8.32 3.21 15.33
N GLN A 28 9.09 2.45 16.10
CA GLN A 28 9.61 2.89 17.41
C GLN A 28 10.64 4.01 17.28
N GLY A 29 11.35 4.08 16.15
CA GLY A 29 12.34 5.14 15.86
C GLY A 29 11.79 6.29 15.00
N SER A 30 10.51 6.26 14.62
CA SER A 30 9.92 7.20 13.68
C SER A 30 8.86 8.06 14.38
N GLY A 31 8.78 9.34 14.01
CA GLY A 31 7.69 10.21 14.46
C GLY A 31 6.34 9.75 13.89
N ILE A 32 5.31 9.72 14.74
CA ILE A 32 3.94 9.39 14.33
C ILE A 32 3.34 10.59 13.60
N VAL A 33 2.79 10.37 12.42
CA VAL A 33 1.92 11.31 11.73
C VAL A 33 0.50 10.75 11.76
N GLN A 34 -0.37 11.35 12.56
CA GLN A 34 -1.80 11.02 12.51
C GLN A 34 -2.39 11.58 11.22
N SER A 35 -2.90 10.72 10.37
CA SER A 35 -3.59 11.12 9.13
C SER A 35 -5.08 11.00 9.34
N ARG A 36 -5.72 12.15 9.56
CA ARG A 36 -7.17 12.31 9.66
C ARG A 36 -7.64 13.24 8.54
N ILE A 37 -8.25 12.68 7.52
CA ILE A 37 -8.78 13.43 6.38
C ILE A 37 -10.30 13.44 6.50
N PRO A 38 -10.93 14.61 6.75
CA PRO A 38 -12.37 14.67 6.85
C PRO A 38 -13.04 14.43 5.49
N ARG A 39 -14.16 13.71 5.53
CA ARG A 39 -15.18 13.73 4.47
C ARG A 39 -16.14 14.88 4.81
N GLY A 40 -16.66 15.59 3.87
CA GLY A 40 -17.69 16.58 4.18
C GLY A 40 -18.78 15.99 5.10
N GLY A 41 -19.10 16.66 6.23
CA GLY A 41 -19.93 16.14 7.31
C GLY A 41 -19.11 15.49 8.43
N ASP A 42 -19.73 14.57 9.20
CA ASP A 42 -19.11 13.98 10.40
C ASP A 42 -18.19 12.75 10.12
N GLY A 43 -17.96 12.41 8.85
CA GLY A 43 -17.16 11.25 8.45
C GLY A 43 -15.70 11.57 8.18
N LEU A 44 -14.86 10.51 8.16
CA LEU A 44 -13.46 10.57 7.75
C LEU A 44 -13.26 9.80 6.45
N ILE A 45 -12.47 10.37 5.53
CA ILE A 45 -11.94 9.62 4.37
C ILE A 45 -10.78 8.76 4.85
N ARG A 46 -9.96 9.27 5.76
CA ARG A 46 -8.82 8.55 6.34
C ARG A 46 -8.75 8.78 7.84
N ASP A 47 -8.54 7.70 8.57
CA ASP A 47 -8.05 7.68 9.95
C ASP A 47 -7.01 6.58 10.07
N SER A 48 -5.76 6.95 10.28
CA SER A 48 -4.64 6.01 10.41
C SER A 48 -3.43 6.70 11.00
N ASP A 49 -2.51 5.91 11.56
CA ASP A 49 -1.20 6.40 11.97
C ASP A 49 -0.15 6.06 10.91
N LEU A 50 0.65 7.04 10.54
CA LEU A 50 1.69 6.91 9.52
C LEU A 50 3.06 7.06 10.11
N PHE A 51 4.01 6.27 9.61
CA PHE A 51 5.43 6.34 9.91
C PHE A 51 6.20 6.31 8.58
N TRP A 52 7.03 7.29 8.35
CA TRP A 52 7.87 7.32 7.16
C TRP A 52 9.19 6.62 7.45
N VAL A 53 9.51 5.63 6.65
CA VAL A 53 10.73 4.83 6.76
C VAL A 53 11.72 5.32 5.72
N PRO A 54 12.82 5.99 6.15
CA PRO A 54 13.87 6.41 5.24
C PRO A 54 14.72 5.23 4.78
N ARG A 55 15.40 5.37 3.65
CA ARG A 55 16.40 4.41 3.21
C ARG A 55 17.71 4.65 3.98
N THR A 56 18.10 3.68 4.77
CA THR A 56 19.34 3.63 5.54
C THR A 56 20.03 2.28 5.31
N PRO A 57 21.26 2.05 5.78
CA PRO A 57 21.87 0.73 5.73
C PRO A 57 21.02 -0.37 6.38
N GLU A 58 20.30 -0.04 7.46
CA GLU A 58 19.46 -1.00 8.21
C GLU A 58 18.12 -1.29 7.52
N THR A 59 17.61 -0.36 6.72
CA THR A 59 16.32 -0.49 6.03
C THR A 59 16.46 -0.80 4.53
N GLY A 60 17.66 -0.68 3.97
CA GLY A 60 17.93 -0.84 2.54
C GLY A 60 17.39 -2.14 1.95
N TRP A 61 17.48 -3.24 2.70
CA TRP A 61 16.98 -4.55 2.29
C TRP A 61 15.47 -4.57 2.02
N VAL A 62 14.69 -3.73 2.71
CA VAL A 62 13.25 -3.60 2.48
C VAL A 62 12.98 -2.97 1.11
N PHE A 63 13.74 -1.91 0.79
CA PHE A 63 13.64 -1.23 -0.51
C PHE A 63 14.04 -2.16 -1.65
N GLU A 64 15.12 -2.92 -1.50
CA GLU A 64 15.57 -3.89 -2.49
C GLU A 64 14.51 -4.96 -2.74
N ARG A 65 13.92 -5.51 -1.68
CA ARG A 65 12.83 -6.48 -1.77
C ARG A 65 11.61 -5.94 -2.53
N LEU A 66 11.23 -4.68 -2.27
CA LEU A 66 10.11 -4.05 -2.97
C LEU A 66 10.45 -3.73 -4.42
N CYS A 67 11.71 -3.37 -4.73
CA CYS A 67 12.17 -3.22 -6.12
C CYS A 67 12.08 -4.55 -6.88
N ASP A 68 12.45 -5.67 -6.26
CA ASP A 68 12.32 -7.00 -6.88
C ASP A 68 10.85 -7.34 -7.18
N VAL A 69 9.95 -7.08 -6.22
CA VAL A 69 8.51 -7.26 -6.42
C VAL A 69 7.99 -6.40 -7.56
N ALA A 70 8.42 -5.13 -7.60
CA ALA A 70 8.05 -4.21 -8.68
C ALA A 70 8.57 -4.68 -10.04
N ALA A 71 9.79 -5.19 -10.10
CA ALA A 71 10.38 -5.69 -11.33
C ALA A 71 9.60 -6.92 -11.87
N LEU A 72 9.22 -7.84 -10.99
CA LEU A 72 8.38 -9.00 -11.35
C LEU A 72 7.03 -8.56 -11.92
N TYR A 73 6.37 -7.61 -11.27
CA TYR A 73 5.11 -7.05 -11.74
C TYR A 73 5.30 -6.32 -13.08
N ASN A 74 6.31 -5.46 -13.16
CA ASN A 74 6.53 -4.60 -14.33
C ASN A 74 7.00 -5.36 -15.57
N ALA A 75 7.62 -6.52 -15.41
CA ALA A 75 7.94 -7.40 -16.53
C ALA A 75 6.69 -7.80 -17.35
N ARG A 76 5.51 -7.78 -16.71
CA ARG A 76 4.24 -8.11 -17.35
C ARG A 76 3.51 -6.87 -17.88
N TYR A 77 3.61 -5.74 -17.21
CA TYR A 77 2.79 -4.55 -17.50
C TYR A 77 3.53 -3.42 -18.21
N GLY A 78 4.86 -3.40 -18.17
CA GLY A 78 5.70 -2.51 -18.98
C GLY A 78 5.57 -1.02 -18.67
N PHE A 79 5.34 -0.64 -17.41
CA PHE A 79 5.38 0.77 -17.02
C PHE A 79 6.78 1.34 -17.19
N GLU A 80 6.87 2.56 -17.69
CA GLU A 80 8.11 3.33 -17.64
C GLU A 80 8.32 3.83 -16.21
N LEU A 81 9.38 3.34 -15.55
CA LEU A 81 9.66 3.61 -14.15
C LEU A 81 11.00 4.34 -13.98
N CYS A 82 11.06 5.24 -13.01
CA CYS A 82 12.32 5.80 -12.52
C CYS A 82 13.04 4.77 -11.65
N ALA A 83 14.39 4.81 -11.66
CA ALA A 83 15.21 3.84 -10.95
C ALA A 83 15.11 3.96 -9.40
N GLU A 84 14.65 5.08 -8.88
CA GLU A 84 14.59 5.33 -7.45
C GLU A 84 13.18 5.14 -6.90
N MET A 85 13.10 4.33 -5.85
CA MET A 85 11.92 4.22 -5.01
C MET A 85 11.96 5.32 -3.96
N GLY A 86 10.85 6.05 -3.81
CA GLY A 86 10.70 7.07 -2.77
C GLY A 86 10.67 6.50 -1.36
N GLN A 87 10.18 7.27 -0.41
CA GLN A 87 10.04 6.83 0.98
C GLN A 87 8.99 5.72 1.11
N LEU A 88 9.18 4.83 2.09
CA LEU A 88 8.19 3.83 2.45
C LEU A 88 7.25 4.39 3.52
N GLN A 89 5.97 4.07 3.39
CA GLN A 89 4.95 4.43 4.37
C GLN A 89 4.54 3.20 5.16
N LEU A 90 4.97 3.09 6.40
CA LEU A 90 4.45 2.12 7.35
C LEU A 90 3.16 2.69 7.94
N THR A 91 2.05 1.96 7.79
CA THR A 91 0.73 2.42 8.22
C THR A 91 0.16 1.48 9.27
N ARG A 92 -0.37 2.06 10.34
CA ARG A 92 -1.10 1.37 11.38
C ARG A 92 -2.57 1.76 11.38
N TYR A 93 -3.44 0.75 11.41
CA TYR A 93 -4.88 0.90 11.59
C TYR A 93 -5.30 0.16 12.86
N ARG A 94 -5.85 0.88 13.83
CA ARG A 94 -6.47 0.34 15.03
C ARG A 94 -7.97 0.13 14.81
N ALA A 95 -8.66 -0.47 15.78
CA ALA A 95 -10.11 -0.63 15.74
C ALA A 95 -10.82 0.70 15.41
N GLY A 96 -11.72 0.67 14.43
CA GLY A 96 -12.44 1.80 13.87
C GLY A 96 -11.69 2.58 12.79
N GLN A 97 -10.38 2.41 12.66
CA GLN A 97 -9.58 3.14 11.68
C GLN A 97 -9.69 2.53 10.27
N LEU A 98 -9.62 3.41 9.26
CA LEU A 98 -9.83 3.08 7.86
C LEU A 98 -9.12 4.06 6.92
N TYR A 99 -9.10 3.72 5.64
CA TYR A 99 -8.86 4.67 4.55
C TYR A 99 -9.82 4.34 3.41
N ASP A 100 -10.81 5.19 3.22
CA ASP A 100 -11.88 4.96 2.26
C ASP A 100 -11.41 5.08 0.81
N TRP A 101 -12.33 4.92 -0.14
CA TRP A 101 -12.05 4.90 -1.56
C TRP A 101 -11.19 6.07 -2.02
N HIS A 102 -10.02 5.76 -2.57
CA HIS A 102 -9.05 6.70 -3.09
C HIS A 102 -8.19 6.08 -4.19
N MET A 103 -7.50 6.92 -4.91
CA MET A 103 -6.39 6.58 -5.80
C MET A 103 -5.09 7.12 -5.21
N ASP A 104 -3.99 6.45 -5.47
CA ASP A 104 -2.67 6.95 -5.08
C ASP A 104 -2.09 7.94 -6.10
N LEU A 105 -2.63 7.92 -7.32
CA LEU A 105 -2.36 8.94 -8.33
C LEU A 105 -3.09 10.23 -7.93
N GLY A 106 -2.40 11.36 -8.01
CA GLY A 106 -2.95 12.65 -7.63
C GLY A 106 -2.22 13.81 -8.31
N SER A 107 -2.30 14.99 -7.72
CA SER A 107 -1.62 16.19 -8.21
C SER A 107 -0.20 16.32 -7.62
N GLY A 108 0.63 17.17 -8.24
CA GLY A 108 2.00 17.41 -7.81
C GLY A 108 2.84 16.13 -7.86
N ALA A 109 3.65 15.88 -6.86
CA ALA A 109 4.53 14.70 -6.82
C ALA A 109 3.76 13.37 -6.91
N MET A 110 2.48 13.34 -6.53
CA MET A 110 1.66 12.13 -6.66
C MET A 110 1.28 11.81 -8.11
N SER A 111 1.38 12.77 -9.04
CA SER A 111 1.12 12.51 -10.47
C SER A 111 2.19 11.62 -11.11
N LEU A 112 3.35 11.50 -10.49
CA LEU A 112 4.44 10.64 -10.95
C LEU A 112 4.27 9.18 -10.55
N ARG A 113 3.38 8.84 -9.63
CA ARG A 113 3.17 7.47 -9.16
C ARG A 113 2.56 6.61 -10.26
N LYS A 114 3.22 5.50 -10.57
CA LYS A 114 2.79 4.53 -11.59
C LYS A 114 2.29 3.23 -10.97
N ILE A 115 3.03 2.72 -9.99
CA ILE A 115 2.74 1.45 -9.33
C ILE A 115 2.66 1.68 -7.82
N THR A 116 1.64 1.11 -7.20
CA THR A 116 1.47 1.01 -5.75
C THR A 116 1.75 -0.42 -5.31
N ILE A 117 2.52 -0.57 -4.24
CA ILE A 117 2.77 -1.84 -3.56
C ILE A 117 2.24 -1.71 -2.13
N VAL A 118 1.40 -2.64 -1.72
CA VAL A 118 0.89 -2.76 -0.35
C VAL A 118 1.31 -4.11 0.22
N VAL A 119 2.17 -4.13 1.23
CA VAL A 119 2.55 -5.36 1.94
C VAL A 119 1.70 -5.50 3.20
N GLU A 120 1.06 -6.64 3.37
CA GLU A 120 0.32 -6.99 4.57
C GLU A 120 1.28 -7.56 5.62
N LEU A 121 1.45 -6.86 6.74
CA LEU A 121 2.45 -7.23 7.77
C LEU A 121 1.85 -8.01 8.95
N ALA A 122 0.55 -7.91 9.21
CA ALA A 122 -0.09 -8.38 10.43
C ALA A 122 -1.30 -9.29 10.18
N ALA A 123 -1.38 -9.96 9.04
CA ALA A 123 -2.49 -10.88 8.76
C ALA A 123 -2.65 -11.93 9.88
N GLY A 124 -3.89 -12.14 10.32
CA GLY A 124 -4.21 -13.04 11.44
C GLY A 124 -4.14 -12.39 12.83
N GLN A 125 -3.64 -11.15 12.93
CA GLN A 125 -3.53 -10.42 14.21
C GLN A 125 -4.66 -9.39 14.41
N TYR A 126 -5.61 -9.30 13.47
CA TYR A 126 -6.75 -8.39 13.51
C TYR A 126 -7.99 -9.01 12.87
N GLN A 127 -9.15 -8.43 13.16
CA GLN A 127 -10.43 -8.77 12.54
C GLN A 127 -10.97 -7.57 11.76
N GLY A 128 -11.83 -7.82 10.76
CA GLY A 128 -12.25 -6.79 9.82
C GLY A 128 -11.09 -6.41 8.87
N GLY A 129 -10.89 -5.13 8.62
CA GLY A 129 -9.76 -4.61 7.85
C GLY A 129 -9.60 -5.23 6.45
N GLY A 130 -8.39 -5.13 5.91
CA GLY A 130 -8.04 -5.65 4.59
C GLY A 130 -8.04 -4.58 3.51
N THR A 131 -7.61 -4.95 2.32
CA THR A 131 -7.61 -4.08 1.13
C THR A 131 -8.70 -4.51 0.18
N GLU A 132 -9.48 -3.56 -0.29
CA GLU A 132 -10.52 -3.76 -1.30
C GLU A 132 -10.21 -2.90 -2.52
N VAL A 133 -10.46 -3.45 -3.70
CA VAL A 133 -10.18 -2.82 -4.99
C VAL A 133 -11.49 -2.69 -5.77
N PHE A 134 -11.66 -1.57 -6.46
CA PHE A 134 -12.85 -1.28 -7.25
C PHE A 134 -12.59 -1.53 -8.73
N TYR A 135 -13.36 -2.44 -9.31
CA TYR A 135 -13.34 -2.78 -10.74
C TYR A 135 -14.58 -2.30 -11.50
N GLY A 136 -15.38 -1.44 -10.90
CA GLY A 136 -16.67 -0.96 -11.40
C GLY A 136 -17.80 -1.27 -10.41
N GLU A 137 -18.96 -0.67 -10.62
CA GLU A 137 -20.12 -0.83 -9.73
C GLU A 137 -20.51 -2.31 -9.56
N GLY A 138 -20.67 -2.75 -8.31
CA GLY A 138 -20.96 -4.15 -7.97
C GLY A 138 -19.79 -5.11 -8.23
N ARG A 139 -18.57 -4.58 -8.43
CA ARG A 139 -17.35 -5.35 -8.68
C ARG A 139 -16.24 -4.97 -7.72
N GLU A 140 -16.59 -4.64 -6.50
CA GLU A 140 -15.65 -4.47 -5.40
C GLU A 140 -15.11 -5.84 -5.00
N ASN A 141 -13.80 -5.93 -4.87
CA ASN A 141 -13.14 -7.19 -4.54
C ASN A 141 -12.19 -7.00 -3.37
N ARG A 142 -12.51 -7.68 -2.26
CA ARG A 142 -11.61 -7.77 -1.11
C ARG A 142 -10.49 -8.74 -1.45
N ILE A 143 -9.26 -8.23 -1.46
CA ILE A 143 -8.08 -9.03 -1.78
C ILE A 143 -7.62 -9.77 -0.53
N ALA A 144 -7.58 -11.10 -0.61
CA ALA A 144 -7.04 -11.94 0.47
C ALA A 144 -5.51 -11.85 0.48
N LEU A 145 -4.95 -11.28 1.52
CA LEU A 145 -3.51 -11.16 1.73
C LEU A 145 -3.11 -11.92 2.98
N GLY A 146 -2.20 -12.87 2.83
CA GLY A 146 -1.48 -13.48 3.94
C GLY A 146 -0.38 -12.55 4.46
N GLN A 147 0.13 -12.84 5.67
CA GLN A 147 1.27 -12.11 6.22
C GLN A 147 2.48 -12.19 5.29
N GLY A 148 3.10 -11.05 5.05
CA GLY A 148 4.25 -10.92 4.14
C GLY A 148 3.91 -10.97 2.65
N ALA A 149 2.63 -11.04 2.28
CA ALA A 149 2.21 -10.92 0.89
C ALA A 149 2.21 -9.45 0.43
N ALA A 150 2.63 -9.22 -0.81
CA ALA A 150 2.59 -7.93 -1.47
C ALA A 150 1.48 -7.91 -2.52
N LEU A 151 0.55 -6.97 -2.40
CA LEU A 151 -0.41 -6.61 -3.44
C LEU A 151 0.20 -5.48 -4.27
N VAL A 152 0.20 -5.64 -5.59
CA VAL A 152 0.74 -4.66 -6.54
C VAL A 152 -0.32 -4.30 -7.56
N PHE A 153 -0.45 -3.00 -7.82
CA PHE A 153 -1.42 -2.47 -8.79
C PHE A 153 -1.02 -1.07 -9.29
N PRO A 154 -1.55 -0.63 -10.44
CA PRO A 154 -1.34 0.73 -10.92
C PRO A 154 -1.92 1.76 -9.96
N SER A 155 -1.18 2.85 -9.70
CA SER A 155 -1.57 3.87 -8.72
C SER A 155 -2.89 4.60 -9.06
N PHE A 156 -3.43 4.44 -10.26
CA PHE A 156 -4.74 4.95 -10.67
C PHE A 156 -5.92 4.03 -10.30
N ILE A 157 -5.66 2.84 -9.77
CA ILE A 157 -6.71 1.93 -9.34
C ILE A 157 -7.34 2.45 -8.04
N MET A 158 -8.66 2.60 -8.07
CA MET A 158 -9.45 2.96 -6.89
C MET A 158 -9.43 1.80 -5.89
N HIS A 159 -9.05 2.08 -4.65
CA HIS A 159 -8.94 1.09 -3.59
C HIS A 159 -9.22 1.70 -2.23
N ARG A 160 -9.43 0.85 -1.22
CA ARG A 160 -9.61 1.27 0.16
C ARG A 160 -9.02 0.28 1.16
N ALA A 161 -8.69 0.78 2.36
CA ALA A 161 -8.46 -0.03 3.54
C ALA A 161 -9.75 -0.07 4.35
N LEU A 162 -10.33 -1.26 4.48
CA LEU A 162 -11.56 -1.48 5.24
C LEU A 162 -11.35 -1.20 6.72
N PRO A 163 -12.41 -0.81 7.45
CA PRO A 163 -12.33 -0.59 8.89
C PRO A 163 -11.83 -1.84 9.63
N VAL A 164 -10.87 -1.65 10.53
CA VAL A 164 -10.45 -2.69 11.46
C VAL A 164 -11.51 -2.80 12.55
N GLU A 165 -11.99 -4.01 12.84
CA GLU A 165 -13.00 -4.25 13.89
C GLU A 165 -12.34 -4.51 15.23
N ASN A 166 -11.27 -5.29 15.24
CA ASN A 166 -10.51 -5.63 16.44
C ASN A 166 -9.04 -5.87 16.12
N GLY A 167 -8.16 -5.64 17.08
CA GLY A 167 -6.71 -5.78 16.89
C GLY A 167 -6.07 -4.59 16.18
N THR A 168 -4.96 -4.84 15.53
CA THR A 168 -4.19 -3.79 14.83
C THR A 168 -3.66 -4.33 13.51
N ARG A 169 -4.03 -3.67 12.42
CA ARG A 169 -3.50 -3.95 11.09
C ARG A 169 -2.28 -3.09 10.82
N TRP A 170 -1.24 -3.71 10.29
CA TRP A 170 -0.04 -3.03 9.82
C TRP A 170 0.18 -3.30 8.34
N THR A 171 0.46 -2.26 7.57
CA THR A 171 0.83 -2.36 6.17
C THR A 171 2.06 -1.53 5.86
N LEU A 172 2.87 -1.99 4.92
CA LEU A 172 3.93 -1.20 4.33
C LEU A 172 3.51 -0.82 2.91
N VAL A 173 3.52 0.48 2.61
CA VAL A 173 3.13 1.00 1.31
C VAL A 173 4.32 1.68 0.64
N SER A 174 4.48 1.44 -0.64
CA SER A 174 5.47 2.08 -1.47
C SER A 174 4.90 2.42 -2.84
N TRP A 175 5.47 3.44 -3.45
CA TRP A 175 5.11 3.88 -4.80
C TRP A 175 6.36 3.93 -5.67
N LEU A 176 6.26 3.33 -6.85
CA LEU A 176 7.24 3.54 -7.90
C LEU A 176 6.73 4.66 -8.80
N THR A 177 7.62 5.58 -9.09
CA THR A 177 7.35 6.72 -9.95
C THR A 177 7.88 6.48 -11.36
N GLY A 178 7.37 7.23 -12.29
CA GLY A 178 7.85 7.28 -13.67
C GLY A 178 7.91 8.72 -14.16
N PRO A 179 8.12 8.92 -15.46
CA PRO A 179 8.20 10.26 -16.04
C PRO A 179 6.89 11.04 -15.83
N GLU A 180 6.98 12.35 -15.94
CA GLU A 180 5.81 13.21 -15.94
C GLU A 180 4.85 12.78 -17.06
N PRO A 181 3.52 12.87 -16.81
CA PRO A 181 2.55 12.69 -17.88
C PRO A 181 2.86 13.67 -19.02
N LEU A 182 2.77 13.21 -20.26
CA LEU A 182 2.88 14.09 -21.41
C LEU A 182 1.74 15.14 -21.33
N THR A 183 2.13 16.40 -21.34
CA THR A 183 1.18 17.54 -21.37
C THR A 183 0.59 17.74 -22.76
#